data_4333a2f0360cf608e199459603a00271
#
_entry.id   4333a2f0360cf608e199459603a00271
#
_cell.length_a   1.000
_cell.length_b   1.000
_cell.length_c   1.000
_cell.angle_alpha   90.00
_cell.angle_beta   90.00
_cell.angle_gamma   90.00
#
_symmetry.space_group_name_H-M   'P 1'
#
loop_
_entity.id
_entity.type
_entity.pdbx_description
1 polymer ?
#
loop_
_entity_poly.entity_id
_entity_poly.type
_entity_poly.pdbx_seq_one_letter_code
_entity_poly.pdbx_strand_id
1 'polypeptide(L)'
;MQFIDLQAQRRRIEPEINGAVQRVIESGRYVLGPEVGELEKQLAAWCGAKHAVSCANGTDALALALMAWQLKPGDAVFCPSFTFVATAQVVPWLGAWPVFVDILPETYNMDPASLEAAIQRVKAEGKLKPKVVIAVDLFGQPADYPAIKAICDTHGLKLISDTAQGYGCTLNGRHPTDWADIATTSFFPAKPLGCYGDGGAIVTNDSALAELIESLRVYGKVMPSDAAQRNFHHDPKYLSLRVGMNSRLDTIQAAILLEKLKIFADEIEKREHVAQRYTAAFAGKIRRAPQVIAGGQSVWAQYVIEHENRDGLQAHLNANGIPSMVYYPVPIHQQDFAARFAPPTGSLPVTEMASRHVLALPMHPYLPYADQDRVIETVLGFNG
;
A
#
# COMPACT_ATOMS: atom_id res chain seq x y z
N MET A 1 12.61 23.35 3.37
CA MET A 1 11.48 22.44 3.67
C MET A 1 11.67 21.13 2.94
N GLN A 2 11.44 19.98 3.58
CA GLN A 2 11.45 18.68 2.92
C GLN A 2 10.02 18.24 2.62
N PHE A 3 9.80 17.49 1.52
CA PHE A 3 8.50 16.90 1.24
C PHE A 3 8.14 15.80 2.25
N ILE A 4 9.14 14.97 2.60
CA ILE A 4 9.14 14.02 3.73
C ILE A 4 10.50 14.11 4.40
N ASP A 5 10.57 14.41 5.72
CA ASP A 5 11.84 14.55 6.45
C ASP A 5 12.22 13.26 7.19
N LEU A 6 12.87 12.35 6.47
CA LEU A 6 13.39 11.10 7.03
C LEU A 6 14.54 11.34 8.02
N GLN A 7 15.27 12.46 7.89
CA GLN A 7 16.36 12.79 8.80
C GLN A 7 15.85 13.25 10.16
N ALA A 8 14.73 13.98 10.21
CA ALA A 8 14.09 14.34 11.47
C ALA A 8 13.61 13.09 12.24
N GLN A 9 13.03 12.10 11.56
CA GLN A 9 12.68 10.82 12.15
C GLN A 9 13.91 10.09 12.68
N ARG A 10 14.98 10.01 11.87
CA ARG A 10 16.23 9.35 12.28
C ARG A 10 16.81 10.01 13.54
N ARG A 11 16.94 11.34 13.58
CA ARG A 11 17.47 12.08 14.75
C ARG A 11 16.68 11.78 16.03
N ARG A 12 15.38 11.59 15.93
CA ARG A 12 14.50 11.31 17.08
C ARG A 12 14.83 10.01 17.79
N ILE A 13 15.27 8.99 17.03
CA ILE A 13 15.52 7.63 17.53
C ILE A 13 16.92 7.14 17.15
N GLU A 14 17.87 8.07 17.00
CA GLU A 14 19.22 7.76 16.51
C GLU A 14 19.99 6.75 17.38
N PRO A 15 20.02 6.85 18.72
CA PRO A 15 20.73 5.87 19.54
C PRO A 15 20.17 4.46 19.41
N GLU A 16 18.85 4.33 19.39
CA GLU A 16 18.14 3.04 19.32
C GLU A 16 18.36 2.37 17.97
N ILE A 17 18.20 3.12 16.87
CA ILE A 17 18.43 2.59 15.51
C ILE A 17 19.89 2.19 15.32
N ASN A 18 20.85 3.03 15.71
CA ASN A 18 22.26 2.72 15.54
C ASN A 18 22.62 1.45 16.35
N GLY A 19 22.15 1.33 17.59
CA GLY A 19 22.34 0.16 18.41
C GLY A 19 21.69 -1.11 17.84
N ALA A 20 20.48 -1.00 17.28
CA ALA A 20 19.78 -2.11 16.66
C ALA A 20 20.53 -2.64 15.42
N VAL A 21 20.97 -1.75 14.53
CA VAL A 21 21.77 -2.11 13.35
C VAL A 21 23.09 -2.74 13.75
N GLN A 22 23.80 -2.16 14.74
CA GLN A 22 25.07 -2.68 15.22
C GLN A 22 24.95 -4.11 15.76
N ARG A 23 23.91 -4.40 16.55
CA ARG A 23 23.64 -5.78 17.04
C ARG A 23 23.47 -6.79 15.91
N VAL A 24 22.78 -6.42 14.82
CA VAL A 24 22.64 -7.31 13.66
C VAL A 24 23.98 -7.54 12.98
N ILE A 25 24.79 -6.49 12.80
CA ILE A 25 26.14 -6.60 12.19
C ILE A 25 27.02 -7.54 13.01
N GLU A 26 27.04 -7.38 14.33
CA GLU A 26 27.84 -8.22 15.26
C GLU A 26 27.35 -9.67 15.28
N SER A 27 26.05 -9.90 15.12
CA SER A 27 25.46 -11.25 15.11
C SER A 27 25.79 -12.07 13.85
N GLY A 28 26.08 -11.40 12.72
CA GLY A 28 26.28 -12.00 11.41
C GLY A 28 25.02 -12.64 10.80
N ARG A 29 23.83 -12.46 11.41
CA ARG A 29 22.54 -13.05 10.94
C ARG A 29 21.79 -12.07 10.06
N TYR A 30 22.27 -11.86 8.84
CA TYR A 30 21.74 -10.82 7.93
C TYR A 30 20.44 -11.21 7.22
N VAL A 31 20.10 -12.48 7.13
CA VAL A 31 18.90 -12.98 6.43
C VAL A 31 18.11 -13.88 7.37
N LEU A 32 16.81 -13.58 7.52
CA LEU A 32 15.89 -14.33 8.40
C LEU A 32 16.44 -14.50 9.83
N GLY A 33 17.09 -13.46 10.37
CA GLY A 33 17.52 -13.40 11.76
C GLY A 33 16.34 -13.26 12.73
N PRO A 34 16.59 -13.30 14.05
CA PRO A 34 15.54 -13.26 15.07
C PRO A 34 14.69 -11.97 15.02
N GLU A 35 15.26 -10.85 14.58
CA GLU A 35 14.55 -9.57 14.42
C GLU A 35 13.43 -9.65 13.39
N VAL A 36 13.58 -10.50 12.36
CA VAL A 36 12.54 -10.70 11.34
C VAL A 36 11.31 -11.35 11.98
N GLY A 37 11.48 -12.42 12.75
CA GLY A 37 10.37 -13.09 13.44
C GLY A 37 9.70 -12.20 14.49
N GLU A 38 10.48 -11.40 15.23
CA GLU A 38 9.93 -10.44 16.19
C GLU A 38 9.15 -9.32 15.50
N LEU A 39 9.66 -8.81 14.38
CA LEU A 39 8.95 -7.82 13.58
C LEU A 39 7.62 -8.39 13.05
N GLU A 40 7.61 -9.59 12.48
CA GLU A 40 6.41 -10.24 11.96
C GLU A 40 5.34 -10.39 13.05
N LYS A 41 5.74 -10.77 14.28
CA LYS A 41 4.85 -10.83 15.43
C LYS A 41 4.26 -9.46 15.79
N GLN A 42 5.09 -8.41 15.84
CA GLN A 42 4.63 -7.07 16.16
C GLN A 42 3.75 -6.47 15.05
N LEU A 43 4.05 -6.73 13.78
CA LEU A 43 3.20 -6.32 12.66
C LEU A 43 1.82 -6.98 12.71
N ALA A 44 1.76 -8.28 13.00
CA ALA A 44 0.50 -8.99 13.16
C ALA A 44 -0.31 -8.42 14.33
N ALA A 45 0.34 -8.20 15.48
CA ALA A 45 -0.31 -7.63 16.68
C ALA A 45 -0.85 -6.21 16.42
N TRP A 46 -0.11 -5.37 15.69
CA TRP A 46 -0.57 -4.02 15.31
C TRP A 46 -1.86 -4.05 14.51
N CYS A 47 -1.99 -4.99 13.58
CA CYS A 47 -3.18 -5.15 12.73
C CYS A 47 -4.31 -5.93 13.42
N GLY A 48 -4.11 -6.47 14.63
CA GLY A 48 -5.06 -7.41 15.25
C GLY A 48 -5.18 -8.73 14.49
N ALA A 49 -4.18 -9.09 13.68
CA ALA A 49 -4.16 -10.28 12.86
C ALA A 49 -3.36 -11.44 13.50
N LYS A 50 -3.55 -12.65 12.97
CA LYS A 50 -2.85 -13.83 13.48
C LYS A 50 -1.41 -13.95 12.95
N HIS A 51 -1.17 -13.56 11.70
CA HIS A 51 0.09 -13.80 11.02
C HIS A 51 0.53 -12.58 10.21
N ALA A 52 1.83 -12.32 10.23
CA ALA A 52 2.50 -11.49 9.25
C ALA A 52 3.70 -12.26 8.69
N VAL A 53 3.96 -12.11 7.39
CA VAL A 53 5.08 -12.72 6.67
C VAL A 53 5.80 -11.61 5.91
N SER A 54 7.01 -11.25 6.33
CA SER A 54 7.77 -10.19 5.68
C SER A 54 8.41 -10.65 4.36
N CYS A 55 8.68 -9.71 3.47
CA CYS A 55 9.26 -9.97 2.15
C CYS A 55 10.14 -8.80 1.69
N ALA A 56 10.75 -8.92 0.52
CA ALA A 56 11.74 -7.97 0.02
C ALA A 56 11.19 -6.57 -0.27
N ASN A 57 9.93 -6.45 -0.67
CA ASN A 57 9.28 -5.18 -0.99
C ASN A 57 7.75 -5.34 -1.13
N GLY A 58 7.02 -4.22 -1.25
CA GLY A 58 5.56 -4.25 -1.40
C GLY A 58 5.06 -4.86 -2.70
N THR A 59 5.83 -4.78 -3.78
CA THR A 59 5.49 -5.41 -5.06
C THR A 59 5.52 -6.93 -4.94
N ASP A 60 6.55 -7.46 -4.30
CA ASP A 60 6.66 -8.89 -4.01
C ASP A 60 5.55 -9.36 -3.06
N ALA A 61 5.13 -8.52 -2.10
CA ALA A 61 4.01 -8.85 -1.22
C ALA A 61 2.73 -9.12 -2.02
N LEU A 62 2.41 -8.26 -2.99
CA LEU A 62 1.28 -8.45 -3.91
C LEU A 62 1.46 -9.72 -4.77
N ALA A 63 2.65 -9.90 -5.35
CA ALA A 63 2.95 -11.07 -6.18
C ALA A 63 2.80 -12.39 -5.40
N LEU A 64 3.36 -12.47 -4.18
CA LEU A 64 3.26 -13.63 -3.31
C LEU A 64 1.80 -13.97 -2.94
N ALA A 65 0.96 -12.95 -2.67
CA ALA A 65 -0.47 -13.14 -2.42
C ALA A 65 -1.18 -13.77 -3.64
N LEU A 66 -0.91 -13.24 -4.83
CA LEU A 66 -1.49 -13.76 -6.08
C LEU A 66 -0.95 -15.17 -6.43
N MET A 67 0.34 -15.43 -6.18
CA MET A 67 0.95 -16.76 -6.35
C MET A 67 0.32 -17.79 -5.40
N ALA A 68 0.05 -17.42 -4.15
CA ALA A 68 -0.57 -18.30 -3.16
C ALA A 68 -1.97 -18.76 -3.63
N TRP A 69 -2.69 -17.92 -4.35
CA TRP A 69 -3.98 -18.28 -4.95
C TRP A 69 -3.88 -18.86 -6.36
N GLN A 70 -2.66 -19.17 -6.82
CA GLN A 70 -2.38 -19.83 -8.09
C GLN A 70 -3.05 -19.14 -9.28
N LEU A 71 -2.87 -17.81 -9.37
CA LEU A 71 -3.34 -17.06 -10.53
C LEU A 71 -2.69 -17.59 -11.81
N LYS A 72 -3.47 -17.59 -12.90
CA LYS A 72 -3.05 -18.13 -14.19
C LYS A 72 -3.72 -17.38 -15.36
N PRO A 73 -3.27 -17.63 -16.58
CA PRO A 73 -3.93 -17.08 -17.77
C PRO A 73 -5.43 -17.38 -17.80
N GLY A 74 -6.22 -16.35 -18.11
CA GLY A 74 -7.68 -16.38 -18.08
C GLY A 74 -8.32 -15.94 -16.76
N ASP A 75 -7.55 -15.78 -15.67
CA ASP A 75 -8.06 -15.18 -14.43
C ASP A 75 -8.07 -13.65 -14.55
N ALA A 76 -9.11 -13.00 -13.99
CA ALA A 76 -9.25 -11.55 -13.89
C ALA A 76 -8.99 -11.07 -12.48
N VAL A 77 -8.22 -9.98 -12.35
CA VAL A 77 -7.94 -9.26 -11.10
C VAL A 77 -8.44 -7.83 -11.24
N PHE A 78 -9.37 -7.43 -10.38
CA PHE A 78 -9.96 -6.09 -10.38
C PHE A 78 -9.11 -5.17 -9.49
N CYS A 79 -8.67 -4.03 -10.00
CA CYS A 79 -7.88 -3.07 -9.26
C CYS A 79 -8.18 -1.64 -9.72
N PRO A 80 -8.00 -0.60 -8.87
CA PRO A 80 -8.15 0.77 -9.29
C PRO A 80 -7.08 1.13 -10.31
N SER A 81 -7.45 2.02 -11.26
CA SER A 81 -6.48 2.56 -12.21
C SER A 81 -5.75 3.80 -11.68
N PHE A 82 -6.24 4.38 -10.59
CA PHE A 82 -5.61 5.51 -9.90
C PHE A 82 -4.88 5.02 -8.65
N THR A 83 -3.70 4.46 -8.84
CA THR A 83 -2.82 3.96 -7.78
C THR A 83 -1.38 3.87 -8.28
N PHE A 84 -0.46 3.42 -7.42
CA PHE A 84 0.89 3.08 -7.83
C PHE A 84 0.88 1.86 -8.75
N VAL A 85 1.74 1.89 -9.75
CA VAL A 85 1.77 0.90 -10.84
C VAL A 85 1.90 -0.55 -10.40
N ALA A 86 2.56 -0.82 -9.27
CA ALA A 86 2.79 -2.18 -8.74
C ALA A 86 1.47 -2.94 -8.53
N THR A 87 0.40 -2.27 -8.07
CA THR A 87 -0.92 -2.88 -7.83
C THR A 87 -1.44 -3.63 -9.06
N ALA A 88 -1.19 -3.11 -10.26
CA ALA A 88 -1.63 -3.72 -11.52
C ALA A 88 -0.53 -4.55 -12.20
N GLN A 89 0.75 -4.14 -12.12
CA GLN A 89 1.84 -4.78 -12.84
C GLN A 89 2.10 -6.23 -12.42
N VAL A 90 1.88 -6.57 -11.17
CA VAL A 90 2.08 -7.95 -10.67
C VAL A 90 1.12 -8.97 -11.31
N VAL A 91 -0.02 -8.50 -11.81
CA VAL A 91 -1.07 -9.37 -12.39
C VAL A 91 -0.60 -10.06 -13.67
N PRO A 92 -0.08 -9.34 -14.70
CA PRO A 92 0.44 -9.97 -15.90
C PRO A 92 1.71 -10.77 -15.69
N TRP A 93 2.47 -10.60 -14.59
CA TRP A 93 3.60 -11.48 -14.27
C TRP A 93 3.17 -12.95 -14.13
N LEU A 94 1.93 -13.18 -13.66
CA LEU A 94 1.34 -14.50 -13.50
C LEU A 94 0.46 -14.91 -14.70
N GLY A 95 0.49 -14.11 -15.77
CA GLY A 95 -0.32 -14.36 -16.97
C GLY A 95 -1.80 -14.00 -16.83
N ALA A 96 -2.22 -13.47 -15.68
CA ALA A 96 -3.59 -13.05 -15.43
C ALA A 96 -3.88 -11.65 -16.05
N TRP A 97 -5.14 -11.24 -16.02
CA TRP A 97 -5.61 -10.02 -16.66
C TRP A 97 -6.05 -8.97 -15.62
N PRO A 98 -5.40 -7.79 -15.53
CA PRO A 98 -5.89 -6.70 -14.71
C PRO A 98 -7.15 -6.08 -15.35
N VAL A 99 -8.19 -5.91 -14.57
CA VAL A 99 -9.42 -5.22 -14.94
C VAL A 99 -9.51 -3.94 -14.13
N PHE A 100 -9.42 -2.81 -14.80
CA PHE A 100 -9.41 -1.51 -14.14
C PHE A 100 -10.80 -1.08 -13.69
N VAL A 101 -10.87 -0.53 -12.48
CA VAL A 101 -12.05 -0.03 -11.78
C VAL A 101 -11.84 1.45 -11.50
N ASP A 102 -12.90 2.25 -11.58
CA ASP A 102 -12.85 3.67 -11.26
C ASP A 102 -12.82 3.90 -9.74
N ILE A 103 -12.63 5.12 -9.34
CA ILE A 103 -12.47 5.56 -7.96
C ILE A 103 -13.60 6.50 -7.54
N LEU A 104 -13.80 6.62 -6.23
CA LEU A 104 -14.67 7.65 -5.65
C LEU A 104 -13.95 9.02 -5.69
N PRO A 105 -14.64 10.09 -6.10
CA PRO A 105 -14.02 11.40 -6.24
C PRO A 105 -13.60 12.02 -4.89
N GLU A 106 -14.23 11.61 -3.78
CA GLU A 106 -13.95 12.16 -2.45
C GLU A 106 -12.72 11.53 -1.80
N THR A 107 -12.55 10.21 -1.97
CA THR A 107 -11.53 9.42 -1.26
C THR A 107 -10.40 8.94 -2.15
N TYR A 108 -10.60 8.96 -3.48
CA TYR A 108 -9.71 8.38 -4.50
C TYR A 108 -9.54 6.86 -4.37
N ASN A 109 -10.26 6.22 -3.48
CA ASN A 109 -10.27 4.76 -3.31
C ASN A 109 -11.29 4.12 -4.27
N MET A 110 -11.16 2.79 -4.47
CA MET A 110 -12.01 2.01 -5.38
C MET A 110 -13.51 2.32 -5.16
N ASP A 111 -14.23 2.62 -6.24
CA ASP A 111 -15.68 2.77 -6.24
C ASP A 111 -16.36 1.38 -6.27
N PRO A 112 -17.12 1.01 -5.22
CA PRO A 112 -17.84 -0.27 -5.19
C PRO A 112 -18.83 -0.46 -6.34
N ALA A 113 -19.47 0.61 -6.81
CA ALA A 113 -20.41 0.54 -7.93
C ALA A 113 -19.69 0.24 -9.25
N SER A 114 -18.53 0.89 -9.47
CA SER A 114 -17.67 0.61 -10.62
C SER A 114 -17.10 -0.81 -10.57
N LEU A 115 -16.75 -1.32 -9.37
CA LEU A 115 -16.29 -2.70 -9.17
C LEU A 115 -17.38 -3.69 -9.58
N GLU A 116 -18.61 -3.53 -9.07
CA GLU A 116 -19.73 -4.42 -9.42
C GLU A 116 -19.99 -4.41 -10.93
N ALA A 117 -20.02 -3.23 -11.56
CA ALA A 117 -20.22 -3.10 -13.01
C ALA A 117 -19.10 -3.80 -13.80
N ALA A 118 -17.85 -3.68 -13.37
CA ALA A 118 -16.71 -4.36 -14.01
C ALA A 118 -16.80 -5.88 -13.90
N ILE A 119 -17.20 -6.42 -12.74
CA ILE A 119 -17.40 -7.86 -12.52
C ILE A 119 -18.51 -8.40 -13.43
N GLN A 120 -19.65 -7.70 -13.49
CA GLN A 120 -20.77 -8.11 -14.35
C GLN A 120 -20.39 -8.09 -15.83
N ARG A 121 -19.65 -7.07 -16.27
CA ARG A 121 -19.12 -7.00 -17.64
C ARG A 121 -18.22 -8.20 -17.96
N VAL A 122 -17.25 -8.49 -17.10
CA VAL A 122 -16.33 -9.64 -17.30
C VAL A 122 -17.10 -10.96 -17.36
N LYS A 123 -18.12 -11.16 -16.51
CA LYS A 123 -18.97 -12.35 -16.53
C LYS A 123 -19.79 -12.44 -17.82
N ALA A 124 -20.36 -11.33 -18.29
CA ALA A 124 -21.15 -11.30 -19.52
C ALA A 124 -20.31 -11.58 -20.78
N GLU A 125 -19.06 -11.08 -20.82
CA GLU A 125 -18.12 -11.36 -21.91
C GLU A 125 -17.67 -12.81 -21.95
N GLY A 126 -17.62 -13.51 -20.82
CA GLY A 126 -17.27 -14.93 -20.70
C GLY A 126 -15.84 -15.31 -21.09
N LYS A 127 -14.95 -14.32 -21.32
CA LYS A 127 -13.56 -14.53 -21.76
C LYS A 127 -12.58 -14.73 -20.58
N LEU A 128 -12.88 -14.11 -19.45
CA LEU A 128 -12.08 -14.14 -18.24
C LEU A 128 -12.89 -14.64 -17.06
N LYS A 129 -12.19 -15.21 -16.07
CA LYS A 129 -12.80 -15.67 -14.83
C LYS A 129 -12.49 -14.67 -13.72
N PRO A 130 -13.48 -13.96 -13.15
CA PRO A 130 -13.29 -13.14 -11.96
C PRO A 130 -12.68 -13.95 -10.82
N LYS A 131 -11.61 -13.45 -10.18
CA LYS A 131 -10.93 -14.21 -9.14
C LYS A 131 -10.49 -13.39 -7.94
N VAL A 132 -9.89 -12.21 -8.14
CA VAL A 132 -9.33 -11.39 -7.06
C VAL A 132 -9.73 -9.92 -7.24
N VAL A 133 -9.96 -9.24 -6.13
CA VAL A 133 -10.04 -7.78 -6.03
C VAL A 133 -8.84 -7.29 -5.23
N ILE A 134 -8.14 -6.27 -5.72
CA ILE A 134 -7.10 -5.54 -4.98
C ILE A 134 -7.66 -4.13 -4.71
N ALA A 135 -8.10 -3.88 -3.48
CA ALA A 135 -8.44 -2.55 -3.01
C ALA A 135 -7.19 -1.88 -2.43
N VAL A 136 -7.03 -0.59 -2.66
CA VAL A 136 -5.85 0.17 -2.21
C VAL A 136 -6.27 1.17 -1.15
N ASP A 137 -5.49 1.31 -0.08
CA ASP A 137 -5.63 2.34 0.94
C ASP A 137 -4.88 3.60 0.50
N LEU A 138 -5.38 4.23 -0.56
CA LEU A 138 -4.67 5.30 -1.24
C LEU A 138 -4.51 6.52 -0.35
N PHE A 139 -3.33 7.14 -0.42
CA PHE A 139 -2.92 8.30 0.37
C PHE A 139 -2.94 8.10 1.88
N GLY A 140 -3.22 6.88 2.34
CA GLY A 140 -3.16 6.51 3.75
C GLY A 140 -4.51 6.31 4.42
N GLN A 141 -5.63 6.36 3.69
CA GLN A 141 -6.95 6.10 4.24
C GLN A 141 -7.52 4.77 3.77
N PRO A 142 -8.34 4.09 4.59
CA PRO A 142 -8.94 2.81 4.20
C PRO A 142 -9.95 2.98 3.07
N ALA A 143 -10.02 1.98 2.17
CA ALA A 143 -11.10 1.85 1.21
C ALA A 143 -12.43 1.50 1.91
N ASP A 144 -13.56 1.54 1.18
CA ASP A 144 -14.85 1.07 1.69
C ASP A 144 -14.89 -0.48 1.74
N TYR A 145 -14.14 -1.04 2.70
CA TYR A 145 -14.03 -2.49 2.85
C TYR A 145 -15.34 -3.20 3.09
N PRO A 146 -16.31 -2.70 3.90
CA PRO A 146 -17.62 -3.33 4.04
C PRO A 146 -18.34 -3.52 2.72
N ALA A 147 -18.39 -2.48 1.87
CA ALA A 147 -19.05 -2.54 0.57
C ALA A 147 -18.31 -3.45 -0.41
N ILE A 148 -16.97 -3.31 -0.50
CA ILE A 148 -16.13 -4.13 -1.37
C ILE A 148 -16.18 -5.61 -0.96
N LYS A 149 -16.13 -5.91 0.35
CA LYS A 149 -16.21 -7.29 0.87
C LYS A 149 -17.54 -7.94 0.54
N ALA A 150 -18.66 -7.22 0.69
CA ALA A 150 -19.98 -7.73 0.32
C ALA A 150 -20.07 -8.13 -1.16
N ILE A 151 -19.47 -7.32 -2.04
CA ILE A 151 -19.36 -7.64 -3.48
C ILE A 151 -18.48 -8.89 -3.66
N CYS A 152 -17.31 -8.95 -3.04
CA CYS A 152 -16.43 -10.12 -3.13
C CYS A 152 -17.14 -11.41 -2.68
N ASP A 153 -17.87 -11.36 -1.58
CA ASP A 153 -18.62 -12.51 -1.07
C ASP A 153 -19.72 -12.95 -2.03
N THR A 154 -20.49 -12.01 -2.58
CA THR A 154 -21.54 -12.28 -3.56
C THR A 154 -21.00 -12.99 -4.80
N HIS A 155 -19.78 -12.63 -5.23
CA HIS A 155 -19.16 -13.18 -6.44
C HIS A 155 -18.13 -14.29 -6.18
N GLY A 156 -17.87 -14.65 -4.93
CA GLY A 156 -16.88 -15.67 -4.56
C GLY A 156 -15.44 -15.24 -4.89
N LEU A 157 -15.12 -13.97 -4.75
CA LEU A 157 -13.81 -13.39 -5.06
C LEU A 157 -12.95 -13.30 -3.82
N LYS A 158 -11.62 -13.40 -4.01
CA LYS A 158 -10.64 -13.09 -2.99
C LYS A 158 -10.39 -11.58 -2.93
N LEU A 159 -10.12 -11.07 -1.72
CA LEU A 159 -9.86 -9.65 -1.48
C LEU A 159 -8.46 -9.44 -0.93
N ILE A 160 -7.65 -8.60 -1.61
CA ILE A 160 -6.40 -8.03 -1.10
C ILE A 160 -6.67 -6.58 -0.70
N SER A 161 -6.20 -6.21 0.49
CA SER A 161 -5.98 -4.82 0.85
C SER A 161 -4.52 -4.44 0.55
N ASP A 162 -4.28 -3.57 -0.41
CA ASP A 162 -2.96 -2.98 -0.64
C ASP A 162 -2.79 -1.78 0.31
N THR A 163 -2.22 -2.06 1.48
CA THR A 163 -1.95 -1.07 2.52
C THR A 163 -0.57 -0.42 2.39
N ALA A 164 0.06 -0.46 1.21
CA ALA A 164 1.40 0.12 1.01
C ALA A 164 1.48 1.61 1.38
N GLN A 165 0.37 2.33 1.32
CA GLN A 165 0.24 3.71 1.79
C GLN A 165 -0.60 3.83 3.07
N GLY A 166 -1.36 2.80 3.43
CA GLY A 166 -2.34 2.80 4.49
C GLY A 166 -2.00 1.92 5.69
N TYR A 167 -0.80 1.35 5.81
CA TYR A 167 -0.47 0.53 6.98
C TYR A 167 -0.67 1.33 8.27
N GLY A 168 -1.55 0.84 9.13
CA GLY A 168 -1.98 1.53 10.36
C GLY A 168 -3.28 2.35 10.23
N CYS A 169 -3.87 2.50 9.04
CA CYS A 169 -5.19 3.08 8.89
C CYS A 169 -6.27 2.14 9.47
N THR A 170 -7.39 2.73 9.88
CA THR A 170 -8.53 1.94 10.38
C THR A 170 -9.85 2.43 9.81
N LEU A 171 -10.83 1.53 9.72
CA LEU A 171 -12.24 1.86 9.46
C LEU A 171 -13.08 1.34 10.63
N ASN A 172 -13.80 2.25 11.31
CA ASN A 172 -14.54 1.95 12.53
C ASN A 172 -13.66 1.28 13.61
N GLY A 173 -12.40 1.74 13.75
CA GLY A 173 -11.42 1.22 14.70
C GLY A 173 -10.84 -0.15 14.34
N ARG A 174 -11.10 -0.69 13.15
CA ARG A 174 -10.64 -2.01 12.67
C ARG A 174 -9.67 -1.84 11.53
N HIS A 175 -8.61 -2.63 11.52
CA HIS A 175 -7.66 -2.65 10.41
C HIS A 175 -8.26 -3.34 9.17
N PRO A 176 -7.87 -2.98 7.92
CA PRO A 176 -8.34 -3.61 6.68
C PRO A 176 -8.26 -5.14 6.63
N THR A 177 -7.34 -5.76 7.37
CA THR A 177 -7.26 -7.24 7.55
C THR A 177 -8.50 -7.89 8.13
N ASP A 178 -9.40 -7.12 8.72
CA ASP A 178 -10.67 -7.66 9.25
C ASP A 178 -11.68 -8.00 8.14
N TRP A 179 -11.50 -7.41 6.96
CA TRP A 179 -12.34 -7.67 5.79
C TRP A 179 -11.62 -8.42 4.68
N ALA A 180 -10.32 -8.10 4.47
CA ALA A 180 -9.53 -8.70 3.40
C ALA A 180 -9.01 -10.09 3.79
N ASP A 181 -8.91 -11.02 2.81
CA ASP A 181 -8.24 -12.31 3.00
C ASP A 181 -6.74 -12.11 3.27
N ILE A 182 -6.16 -11.09 2.65
CA ILE A 182 -4.76 -10.67 2.78
C ILE A 182 -4.67 -9.15 2.80
N ALA A 183 -3.84 -8.58 3.68
CA ALA A 183 -3.32 -7.23 3.51
C ALA A 183 -1.84 -7.29 3.13
N THR A 184 -1.42 -6.45 2.17
CA THR A 184 -0.03 -6.30 1.75
C THR A 184 0.47 -4.92 2.08
N THR A 185 1.74 -4.76 2.45
CA THR A 185 2.31 -3.46 2.72
C THR A 185 3.72 -3.30 2.17
N SER A 186 4.18 -2.06 2.08
CA SER A 186 5.53 -1.68 1.66
C SER A 186 6.21 -0.90 2.76
N PHE A 187 7.47 -1.22 2.98
CA PHE A 187 8.35 -0.49 3.89
C PHE A 187 9.37 0.38 3.16
N PHE A 188 9.09 0.78 1.90
CA PHE A 188 9.90 1.78 1.22
C PHE A 188 10.08 3.01 2.11
N PRO A 189 11.26 3.67 2.16
CA PRO A 189 11.59 4.67 3.17
C PRO A 189 10.57 5.81 3.35
N ALA A 190 9.92 6.24 2.27
CA ALA A 190 8.91 7.31 2.29
C ALA A 190 7.51 6.87 2.74
N LYS A 191 7.29 5.58 3.03
CA LYS A 191 6.00 5.07 3.53
C LYS A 191 5.79 5.48 4.99
N PRO A 192 4.53 5.51 5.49
CA PRO A 192 4.26 5.86 6.89
C PRO A 192 5.08 5.04 7.88
N LEU A 193 5.22 3.74 7.66
CA LEU A 193 6.18 2.87 8.32
C LEU A 193 7.20 2.40 7.27
N GLY A 194 8.36 3.06 7.18
CA GLY A 194 9.39 2.79 6.18
C GLY A 194 10.72 2.36 6.81
N CYS A 195 11.41 1.39 6.21
CA CYS A 195 12.77 1.00 6.58
C CYS A 195 13.84 1.88 5.89
N TYR A 196 15.09 1.49 5.92
CA TYR A 196 16.20 2.22 5.25
C TYR A 196 16.68 1.49 4.00
N GLY A 197 15.76 1.03 3.22
CA GLY A 197 15.91 0.30 1.96
C GLY A 197 14.55 -0.22 1.51
N ASP A 198 14.53 -1.33 0.78
CA ASP A 198 13.30 -2.00 0.43
C ASP A 198 12.82 -2.94 1.54
N GLY A 199 11.53 -3.13 1.61
CA GLY A 199 10.88 -4.07 2.50
C GLY A 199 9.37 -4.12 2.24
N GLY A 200 8.74 -5.19 2.66
CA GLY A 200 7.30 -5.38 2.60
C GLY A 200 6.84 -6.48 3.55
N ALA A 201 5.54 -6.62 3.68
CA ALA A 201 4.93 -7.71 4.43
C ALA A 201 3.53 -8.05 3.91
N ILE A 202 3.12 -9.26 4.22
CA ILE A 202 1.78 -9.79 4.02
C ILE A 202 1.20 -10.10 5.39
N VAL A 203 -0.05 -9.69 5.63
CA VAL A 203 -0.76 -9.94 6.89
C VAL A 203 -2.03 -10.72 6.58
N THR A 204 -2.32 -11.77 7.36
CA THR A 204 -3.50 -12.60 7.16
C THR A 204 -3.94 -13.28 8.44
N ASN A 205 -5.23 -13.67 8.50
CA ASN A 205 -5.79 -14.48 9.57
C ASN A 205 -5.84 -15.99 9.24
N ASP A 206 -5.47 -16.36 8.02
CA ASP A 206 -5.43 -17.75 7.55
C ASP A 206 -4.03 -18.36 7.76
N SER A 207 -3.92 -19.31 8.70
CA SER A 207 -2.65 -19.94 9.04
C SER A 207 -2.07 -20.80 7.89
N ALA A 208 -2.91 -21.45 7.11
CA ALA A 208 -2.46 -22.25 5.98
C ALA A 208 -1.91 -21.35 4.85
N LEU A 209 -2.56 -20.20 4.65
CA LEU A 209 -2.12 -19.21 3.68
C LEU A 209 -0.81 -18.55 4.11
N ALA A 210 -0.64 -18.24 5.40
CA ALA A 210 0.62 -17.71 5.94
C ALA A 210 1.78 -18.68 5.73
N GLU A 211 1.59 -19.97 6.05
CA GLU A 211 2.61 -21.01 5.85
C GLU A 211 2.95 -21.19 4.35
N LEU A 212 1.94 -21.14 3.48
CA LEU A 212 2.16 -21.19 2.03
C LEU A 212 2.99 -20.01 1.54
N ILE A 213 2.67 -18.79 1.97
CA ILE A 213 3.41 -17.59 1.60
C ILE A 213 4.85 -17.64 2.14
N GLU A 214 5.04 -18.16 3.36
CA GLU A 214 6.38 -18.39 3.90
C GLU A 214 7.20 -19.37 3.05
N SER A 215 6.58 -20.43 2.52
CA SER A 215 7.21 -21.31 1.55
C SER A 215 7.58 -20.55 0.28
N LEU A 216 6.64 -19.79 -0.31
CA LEU A 216 6.81 -19.10 -1.58
C LEU A 216 7.91 -18.04 -1.53
N ARG A 217 8.05 -17.28 -0.43
CA ARG A 217 9.11 -16.25 -0.29
C ARG A 217 10.52 -16.82 -0.25
N VAL A 218 10.67 -18.14 -0.09
CA VAL A 218 11.95 -18.86 -0.07
C VAL A 218 11.90 -20.02 -1.07
N TYR A 219 11.71 -19.70 -2.34
CA TYR A 219 11.75 -20.65 -3.46
C TYR A 219 10.76 -21.82 -3.37
N GLY A 220 9.66 -21.70 -2.64
CA GLY A 220 8.69 -22.79 -2.48
C GLY A 220 9.19 -23.95 -1.62
N LYS A 221 10.03 -23.65 -0.61
CA LYS A 221 10.63 -24.65 0.30
C LYS A 221 9.57 -25.55 0.95
N VAL A 222 10.00 -26.73 1.36
CA VAL A 222 9.19 -27.65 2.19
C VAL A 222 8.85 -26.99 3.52
N MET A 223 7.58 -27.03 3.91
CA MET A 223 7.08 -26.54 5.19
C MET A 223 6.75 -27.69 6.14
N PRO A 224 6.59 -27.45 7.46
CA PRO A 224 6.23 -28.49 8.43
C PRO A 224 4.95 -29.25 8.06
N SER A 225 3.94 -28.56 7.53
CA SER A 225 2.70 -29.21 7.07
C SER A 225 2.92 -30.16 5.89
N ASP A 226 3.84 -29.84 4.97
CA ASP A 226 4.22 -30.72 3.87
C ASP A 226 4.93 -31.97 4.39
N ALA A 227 5.86 -31.79 5.35
CA ALA A 227 6.62 -32.89 5.94
C ALA A 227 5.74 -33.85 6.77
N ALA A 228 4.64 -33.34 7.34
CA ALA A 228 3.66 -34.19 8.03
C ALA A 228 2.83 -35.08 7.09
N GLN A 229 2.72 -34.72 5.82
CA GLN A 229 1.86 -35.41 4.85
C GLN A 229 2.59 -36.43 3.96
N ARG A 230 3.92 -36.33 3.87
CA ARG A 230 4.73 -37.25 3.04
C ARG A 230 6.16 -37.36 3.53
N ASN A 231 6.76 -38.53 3.25
CA ASN A 231 8.18 -38.77 3.48
C ASN A 231 9.02 -38.20 2.31
N PHE A 232 10.16 -37.65 2.62
CA PHE A 232 11.14 -37.18 1.66
C PHE A 232 12.38 -38.09 1.69
N HIS A 233 12.90 -38.45 0.51
CA HIS A 233 14.12 -39.27 0.39
C HIS A 233 15.41 -38.45 0.61
N HIS A 234 15.30 -37.13 0.55
CA HIS A 234 16.41 -36.18 0.76
C HIS A 234 16.07 -35.18 1.87
N ASP A 235 17.09 -34.47 2.37
CA ASP A 235 16.88 -33.42 3.37
C ASP A 235 15.88 -32.38 2.85
N PRO A 236 14.72 -32.20 3.50
CA PRO A 236 13.66 -31.32 3.06
C PRO A 236 14.10 -29.85 2.82
N LYS A 237 15.17 -29.42 3.51
CA LYS A 237 15.68 -28.03 3.38
C LYS A 237 16.21 -27.70 1.97
N TYR A 238 16.54 -28.72 1.16
CA TYR A 238 17.00 -28.54 -0.23
C TYR A 238 15.92 -28.83 -1.27
N LEU A 239 14.68 -29.05 -0.83
CA LEU A 239 13.58 -29.37 -1.73
C LEU A 239 12.63 -28.17 -1.87
N SER A 240 12.28 -27.86 -3.12
CA SER A 240 11.22 -26.91 -3.47
C SER A 240 10.02 -27.69 -3.98
N LEU A 241 8.87 -27.48 -3.37
CA LEU A 241 7.61 -28.15 -3.76
C LEU A 241 6.74 -27.30 -4.67
N ARG A 242 7.05 -26.01 -4.75
CA ARG A 242 6.28 -25.01 -5.45
C ARG A 242 7.22 -24.06 -6.20
N VAL A 243 6.72 -23.46 -7.25
CA VAL A 243 7.42 -22.31 -7.85
C VAL A 243 7.26 -21.15 -6.89
N GLY A 244 8.37 -20.69 -6.34
CA GLY A 244 8.44 -19.56 -5.42
C GLY A 244 9.43 -18.52 -5.93
N MET A 245 9.78 -17.57 -5.07
CA MET A 245 10.73 -16.50 -5.39
C MET A 245 11.69 -16.27 -4.20
N ASN A 246 12.77 -15.56 -4.44
CA ASN A 246 13.64 -15.07 -3.39
C ASN A 246 13.15 -13.71 -2.92
N SER A 247 12.28 -13.69 -1.91
CA SER A 247 11.70 -12.46 -1.39
C SER A 247 11.70 -12.48 0.14
N ARG A 248 12.79 -12.00 0.74
CA ARG A 248 12.99 -11.95 2.18
C ARG A 248 13.30 -10.53 2.61
N LEU A 249 12.83 -10.14 3.80
CA LEU A 249 13.26 -8.91 4.43
C LEU A 249 14.62 -9.12 5.09
N ASP A 250 15.57 -8.23 4.83
CA ASP A 250 16.87 -8.26 5.48
C ASP A 250 16.74 -7.98 6.98
N THR A 251 17.52 -8.67 7.80
CA THR A 251 17.47 -8.54 9.27
C THR A 251 17.78 -7.11 9.73
N ILE A 252 18.67 -6.39 9.02
CA ILE A 252 18.96 -4.97 9.30
C ILE A 252 17.70 -4.12 9.14
N GLN A 253 16.93 -4.33 8.08
CA GLN A 253 15.68 -3.59 7.86
C GLN A 253 14.62 -3.93 8.90
N ALA A 254 14.54 -5.19 9.30
CA ALA A 254 13.65 -5.61 10.40
C ALA A 254 14.01 -4.92 11.72
N ALA A 255 15.29 -4.86 12.07
CA ALA A 255 15.75 -4.16 13.27
C ALA A 255 15.40 -2.68 13.27
N ILE A 256 15.53 -2.00 12.13
CA ILE A 256 15.14 -0.60 11.94
C ILE A 256 13.63 -0.43 12.13
N LEU A 257 12.82 -1.30 11.53
CA LEU A 257 11.37 -1.25 11.62
C LEU A 257 10.86 -1.46 13.05
N LEU A 258 11.50 -2.36 13.80
CA LEU A 258 11.17 -2.57 15.23
C LEU A 258 11.33 -1.29 16.04
N GLU A 259 12.39 -0.51 15.82
CA GLU A 259 12.57 0.78 16.51
C GLU A 259 11.56 1.82 16.06
N LYS A 260 11.24 1.87 14.76
CA LYS A 260 10.24 2.80 14.22
C LYS A 260 8.81 2.47 14.67
N LEU A 261 8.45 1.20 14.84
CA LEU A 261 7.14 0.80 15.37
C LEU A 261 6.85 1.40 16.75
N LYS A 262 7.89 1.59 17.60
CA LYS A 262 7.72 2.18 18.94
C LYS A 262 7.19 3.61 18.92
N ILE A 263 7.45 4.35 17.85
CA ILE A 263 7.03 5.75 17.68
C ILE A 263 5.90 5.93 16.66
N PHE A 264 5.46 4.84 16.01
CA PHE A 264 4.56 4.91 14.86
C PHE A 264 3.19 5.49 15.18
N ALA A 265 2.60 5.13 16.35
CA ALA A 265 1.33 5.69 16.80
C ALA A 265 1.40 7.23 16.96
N ASP A 266 2.44 7.73 17.62
CA ASP A 266 2.68 9.16 17.79
C ASP A 266 2.91 9.87 16.43
N GLU A 267 3.56 9.22 15.48
CA GLU A 267 3.74 9.79 14.14
C GLU A 267 2.40 9.87 13.35
N ILE A 268 1.51 8.90 13.51
CA ILE A 268 0.15 8.97 12.93
C ILE A 268 -0.61 10.17 13.53
N GLU A 269 -0.58 10.35 14.84
CA GLU A 269 -1.21 11.48 15.50
C GLU A 269 -0.68 12.85 15.01
N LYS A 270 0.63 12.96 14.87
CA LYS A 270 1.27 14.18 14.35
C LYS A 270 0.91 14.47 12.89
N ARG A 271 0.80 13.44 12.04
CA ARG A 271 0.30 13.57 10.67
C ARG A 271 -1.15 14.04 10.64
N GLU A 272 -1.99 13.49 11.51
CA GLU A 272 -3.38 13.94 11.67
C GLU A 272 -3.45 15.43 12.02
N HIS A 273 -2.65 15.93 12.95
CA HIS A 273 -2.60 17.35 13.29
C HIS A 273 -2.22 18.24 12.09
N VAL A 274 -1.23 17.83 11.29
CA VAL A 274 -0.88 18.55 10.05
C VAL A 274 -2.05 18.57 9.07
N ALA A 275 -2.69 17.42 8.87
CA ALA A 275 -3.81 17.29 7.95
C ALA A 275 -5.01 18.12 8.37
N GLN A 276 -5.38 18.10 9.66
CA GLN A 276 -6.48 18.92 10.21
C GLN A 276 -6.22 20.41 9.98
N ARG A 277 -4.99 20.87 10.19
CA ARG A 277 -4.61 22.27 10.00
C ARG A 277 -4.72 22.69 8.53
N TYR A 278 -4.21 21.88 7.60
CA TYR A 278 -4.35 22.11 6.17
C TYR A 278 -5.83 22.12 5.74
N THR A 279 -6.61 21.12 6.18
CA THR A 279 -8.02 21.01 5.84
C THR A 279 -8.82 22.21 6.31
N ALA A 280 -8.60 22.68 7.54
CA ALA A 280 -9.25 23.87 8.07
C ALA A 280 -8.88 25.14 7.29
N ALA A 281 -7.62 25.30 6.90
CA ALA A 281 -7.15 26.46 6.13
C ALA A 281 -7.69 26.49 4.70
N PHE A 282 -7.84 25.34 4.05
CA PHE A 282 -8.27 25.20 2.66
C PHE A 282 -9.79 25.09 2.47
N ALA A 283 -10.56 24.93 3.55
CA ALA A 283 -12.01 24.74 3.49
C ALA A 283 -12.72 25.85 2.66
N GLY A 284 -13.35 25.47 1.56
CA GLY A 284 -14.08 26.38 0.66
C GLY A 284 -13.21 27.34 -0.16
N LYS A 285 -11.86 27.18 -0.14
CA LYS A 285 -10.92 28.10 -0.81
C LYS A 285 -10.13 27.46 -1.95
N ILE A 286 -10.20 26.16 -2.10
CA ILE A 286 -9.61 25.40 -3.21
C ILE A 286 -10.66 24.48 -3.82
N ARG A 287 -10.38 23.90 -4.99
CA ARG A 287 -11.31 22.98 -5.65
C ARG A 287 -11.74 21.84 -4.73
N ARG A 288 -10.78 21.15 -4.09
CA ARG A 288 -11.06 20.08 -3.12
C ARG A 288 -9.87 19.86 -2.17
N ALA A 289 -10.17 19.75 -0.89
CA ALA A 289 -9.28 19.18 0.11
C ALA A 289 -9.60 17.67 0.28
N PRO A 290 -8.64 16.85 0.73
CA PRO A 290 -8.89 15.43 0.93
C PRO A 290 -9.99 15.19 1.96
N GLN A 291 -10.83 14.16 1.69
CA GLN A 291 -11.87 13.71 2.61
C GLN A 291 -11.58 12.28 3.04
N VAL A 292 -11.68 12.02 4.33
CA VAL A 292 -11.56 10.66 4.87
C VAL A 292 -12.95 10.03 4.91
N ILE A 293 -13.05 8.76 4.51
CA ILE A 293 -14.29 7.99 4.58
C ILE A 293 -14.89 8.04 5.99
N ALA A 294 -16.21 8.08 6.11
CA ALA A 294 -16.88 8.10 7.40
C ALA A 294 -16.46 6.90 8.29
N GLY A 295 -16.07 7.18 9.53
CA GLY A 295 -15.49 6.18 10.44
C GLY A 295 -14.05 5.78 10.13
N GLY A 296 -13.44 6.36 9.10
CA GLY A 296 -12.05 6.12 8.72
C GLY A 296 -11.06 6.92 9.57
N GLN A 297 -9.91 6.34 9.85
CA GLN A 297 -8.71 7.01 10.35
C GLN A 297 -7.60 6.86 9.32
N SER A 298 -7.10 7.97 8.80
CA SER A 298 -5.98 7.99 7.85
C SER A 298 -4.64 8.03 8.57
N VAL A 299 -3.62 7.42 7.97
CA VAL A 299 -2.21 7.59 8.37
C VAL A 299 -1.53 8.72 7.60
N TRP A 300 -2.25 9.36 6.68
CA TRP A 300 -1.78 10.51 5.90
C TRP A 300 -0.40 10.28 5.27
N ALA A 301 -0.30 9.23 4.48
CA ALA A 301 0.90 9.00 3.68
C ALA A 301 1.19 10.17 2.74
N GLN A 302 0.13 10.75 2.18
CA GLN A 302 0.14 12.00 1.41
C GLN A 302 -1.07 12.86 1.81
N TYR A 303 -0.90 14.18 1.72
CA TYR A 303 -2.00 15.15 1.76
C TYR A 303 -2.19 15.70 0.35
N VAL A 304 -3.27 15.30 -0.31
CA VAL A 304 -3.50 15.56 -1.74
C VAL A 304 -4.69 16.50 -1.90
N ILE A 305 -4.46 17.65 -2.53
CA ILE A 305 -5.50 18.63 -2.89
C ILE A 305 -5.81 18.56 -4.39
N GLU A 306 -6.96 19.07 -4.81
CA GLU A 306 -7.26 19.36 -6.21
C GLU A 306 -7.21 20.87 -6.49
N HIS A 307 -6.64 21.22 -7.64
CA HIS A 307 -6.64 22.59 -8.16
C HIS A 307 -6.90 22.61 -9.66
N GLU A 308 -7.69 23.60 -10.17
CA GLU A 308 -8.02 23.72 -11.60
C GLU A 308 -6.75 23.91 -12.45
N ASN A 309 -5.87 24.81 -12.04
CA ASN A 309 -4.56 24.98 -12.64
C ASN A 309 -3.48 24.32 -11.77
N ARG A 310 -3.50 22.95 -11.72
CA ARG A 310 -2.58 22.17 -10.91
C ARG A 310 -1.11 22.43 -11.25
N ASP A 311 -0.78 22.49 -12.54
CA ASP A 311 0.61 22.67 -13.00
C ASP A 311 1.13 24.08 -12.69
N GLY A 312 0.28 25.09 -12.83
CA GLY A 312 0.60 26.45 -12.42
C GLY A 312 0.82 26.56 -10.91
N LEU A 313 -0.03 25.95 -10.09
CA LEU A 313 0.15 25.90 -8.63
C LEU A 313 1.43 25.16 -8.26
N GLN A 314 1.75 24.05 -8.91
CA GLN A 314 3.00 23.33 -8.69
C GLN A 314 4.23 24.20 -8.98
N ALA A 315 4.22 24.90 -10.12
CA ALA A 315 5.29 25.82 -10.49
C ALA A 315 5.43 26.98 -9.47
N HIS A 316 4.31 27.52 -9.01
CA HIS A 316 4.28 28.58 -7.99
C HIS A 316 4.85 28.11 -6.64
N LEU A 317 4.46 26.92 -6.16
CA LEU A 317 5.03 26.32 -4.95
C LEU A 317 6.54 26.12 -5.06
N ASN A 318 7.00 25.55 -6.18
CA ASN A 318 8.43 25.31 -6.44
C ASN A 318 9.22 26.60 -6.46
N ALA A 319 8.71 27.67 -7.09
CA ALA A 319 9.34 29.00 -7.11
C ALA A 319 9.48 29.61 -5.69
N ASN A 320 8.58 29.24 -4.77
CA ASN A 320 8.62 29.63 -3.36
C ASN A 320 9.41 28.61 -2.49
N GLY A 321 10.12 27.64 -3.08
CA GLY A 321 10.91 26.63 -2.36
C GLY A 321 10.07 25.64 -1.56
N ILE A 322 8.83 25.40 -1.97
CA ILE A 322 7.91 24.41 -1.39
C ILE A 322 7.84 23.20 -2.33
N PRO A 323 8.39 22.03 -1.95
CA PRO A 323 8.32 20.85 -2.78
C PRO A 323 6.89 20.34 -2.86
N SER A 324 6.46 19.89 -4.04
CA SER A 324 5.16 19.28 -4.25
C SER A 324 5.25 18.17 -5.31
N MET A 325 4.35 17.19 -5.27
CA MET A 325 4.38 16.01 -6.12
C MET A 325 2.99 15.72 -6.70
N VAL A 326 2.96 15.11 -7.88
CA VAL A 326 1.70 14.66 -8.48
C VAL A 326 1.57 13.15 -8.35
N TYR A 327 0.56 12.70 -7.64
CA TYR A 327 0.21 11.29 -7.47
C TYR A 327 -1.26 11.08 -7.89
N TYR A 328 -1.52 10.64 -9.15
CA TYR A 328 -0.60 10.23 -10.22
C TYR A 328 -0.92 11.01 -11.50
N PRO A 329 0.09 11.47 -12.28
CA PRO A 329 -0.16 12.31 -13.46
C PRO A 329 -0.75 11.54 -14.64
N VAL A 330 -0.51 10.23 -14.70
CA VAL A 330 -1.00 9.33 -15.75
C VAL A 330 -1.63 8.11 -15.10
N PRO A 331 -2.94 7.87 -15.28
CA PRO A 331 -3.61 6.66 -14.80
C PRO A 331 -2.96 5.40 -15.38
N ILE A 332 -3.03 4.29 -14.65
CA ILE A 332 -2.38 3.05 -15.09
C ILE A 332 -2.89 2.59 -16.46
N HIS A 333 -4.19 2.65 -16.71
CA HIS A 333 -4.78 2.21 -17.99
C HIS A 333 -4.33 3.02 -19.20
N GLN A 334 -3.72 4.20 -18.99
CA GLN A 334 -3.17 5.06 -20.03
C GLN A 334 -1.66 4.91 -20.20
N GLN A 335 -1.00 4.04 -19.41
CA GLN A 335 0.43 3.75 -19.54
C GLN A 335 0.68 2.68 -20.61
N ASP A 336 1.81 2.76 -21.30
CA ASP A 336 2.14 1.89 -22.45
C ASP A 336 2.04 0.39 -22.15
N PHE A 337 2.54 -0.07 -20.98
CA PHE A 337 2.48 -1.48 -20.62
C PHE A 337 1.04 -1.98 -20.46
N ALA A 338 0.12 -1.09 -20.11
CA ALA A 338 -1.27 -1.40 -19.84
C ALA A 338 -2.19 -1.28 -21.08
N ALA A 339 -1.68 -0.82 -22.22
CA ALA A 339 -2.47 -0.54 -23.43
C ALA A 339 -3.36 -1.73 -23.86
N ARG A 340 -2.83 -2.97 -23.77
CA ARG A 340 -3.61 -4.18 -24.12
C ARG A 340 -4.71 -4.53 -23.11
N PHE A 341 -4.69 -3.94 -21.91
CA PHE A 341 -5.64 -4.15 -20.82
C PHE A 341 -6.59 -2.95 -20.65
N ALA A 342 -6.38 -1.89 -21.42
CA ALA A 342 -7.15 -0.65 -21.28
C ALA A 342 -8.65 -0.91 -21.50
N PRO A 343 -9.51 -0.40 -20.63
CA PRO A 343 -10.96 -0.44 -20.85
C PRO A 343 -11.34 0.51 -21.99
N PRO A 344 -12.59 0.50 -22.47
CA PRO A 344 -13.06 1.49 -23.43
C PRO A 344 -12.79 2.92 -22.94
N THR A 345 -12.44 3.81 -23.86
CA THR A 345 -12.18 5.23 -23.56
C THR A 345 -13.35 5.86 -22.80
N GLY A 346 -13.04 6.62 -21.76
CA GLY A 346 -14.05 7.30 -20.93
C GLY A 346 -14.77 6.40 -19.92
N SER A 347 -14.32 5.15 -19.73
CA SER A 347 -14.91 4.23 -18.74
C SER A 347 -14.50 4.55 -17.29
N LEU A 348 -13.45 5.34 -17.09
CA LEU A 348 -12.88 5.69 -15.79
C LEU A 348 -12.80 7.22 -15.63
N PRO A 349 -13.93 7.94 -15.70
CA PRO A 349 -13.94 9.40 -15.78
C PRO A 349 -13.41 10.08 -14.52
N VAL A 350 -13.64 9.50 -13.34
CA VAL A 350 -13.16 10.08 -12.08
C VAL A 350 -11.65 9.93 -11.97
N THR A 351 -11.10 8.76 -12.30
CA THR A 351 -9.66 8.52 -12.40
C THR A 351 -8.97 9.51 -13.34
N GLU A 352 -9.52 9.70 -14.55
CA GLU A 352 -8.96 10.61 -15.55
C GLU A 352 -9.04 12.08 -15.11
N MET A 353 -10.12 12.47 -14.42
CA MET A 353 -10.27 13.81 -13.85
C MET A 353 -9.27 14.03 -12.71
N ALA A 354 -9.17 13.10 -11.76
CA ALA A 354 -8.25 13.19 -10.64
C ALA A 354 -6.79 13.40 -11.10
N SER A 355 -6.34 12.64 -12.10
CA SER A 355 -4.98 12.73 -12.65
C SER A 355 -4.61 14.13 -13.17
N ARG A 356 -5.60 14.90 -13.62
CA ARG A 356 -5.39 16.29 -14.11
C ARG A 356 -5.30 17.32 -13.00
N HIS A 357 -5.94 17.07 -11.83
CA HIS A 357 -6.14 18.11 -10.82
C HIS A 357 -5.39 17.90 -9.52
N VAL A 358 -4.95 16.66 -9.20
CA VAL A 358 -4.33 16.34 -7.91
C VAL A 358 -2.93 16.90 -7.75
N LEU A 359 -2.62 17.38 -6.54
CA LEU A 359 -1.29 17.83 -6.13
C LEU A 359 -1.07 17.49 -4.65
N ALA A 360 0.01 16.79 -4.34
CA ALA A 360 0.41 16.46 -2.99
C ALA A 360 1.28 17.56 -2.39
N LEU A 361 0.94 17.98 -1.19
CA LEU A 361 1.66 18.96 -0.39
C LEU A 361 2.61 18.26 0.60
N PRO A 362 3.63 18.98 1.16
CA PRO A 362 4.50 18.43 2.18
C PRO A 362 3.69 17.85 3.35
N MET A 363 3.94 16.57 3.68
CA MET A 363 3.21 15.87 4.73
C MET A 363 4.14 14.90 5.45
N HIS A 364 4.51 15.22 6.70
CA HIS A 364 5.26 14.34 7.58
C HIS A 364 5.09 14.76 9.05
N PRO A 365 5.33 13.86 10.03
CA PRO A 365 5.06 14.12 11.45
C PRO A 365 5.95 15.18 12.09
N TYR A 366 6.99 15.62 11.40
CA TYR A 366 7.98 16.59 11.86
C TYR A 366 7.90 17.95 11.16
N LEU A 367 6.81 18.22 10.42
CA LEU A 367 6.64 19.46 9.67
C LEU A 367 6.34 20.62 10.63
N PRO A 368 7.26 21.63 10.76
CA PRO A 368 7.08 22.73 11.69
C PRO A 368 5.86 23.59 11.35
N TYR A 369 5.23 24.19 12.36
CA TYR A 369 4.08 25.08 12.15
C TYR A 369 4.37 26.23 11.18
N ALA A 370 5.56 26.84 11.27
CA ALA A 370 5.97 27.91 10.36
C ALA A 370 6.05 27.43 8.90
N ASP A 371 6.48 26.19 8.66
CA ASP A 371 6.49 25.60 7.32
C ASP A 371 5.08 25.28 6.84
N GLN A 372 4.19 24.83 7.73
CA GLN A 372 2.77 24.62 7.42
C GLN A 372 2.08 25.94 7.04
N ASP A 373 2.32 27.04 7.79
CA ASP A 373 1.80 28.37 7.46
C ASP A 373 2.26 28.82 6.08
N ARG A 374 3.54 28.68 5.80
CA ARG A 374 4.12 29.03 4.50
C ARG A 374 3.49 28.23 3.35
N VAL A 375 3.21 26.92 3.52
CA VAL A 375 2.50 26.11 2.53
C VAL A 375 1.09 26.66 2.32
N ILE A 376 0.35 26.92 3.41
CA ILE A 376 -1.02 27.43 3.37
C ILE A 376 -1.09 28.77 2.65
N GLU A 377 -0.25 29.73 3.06
CA GLU A 377 -0.22 31.07 2.47
C GLU A 377 0.13 31.03 0.98
N THR A 378 1.10 30.19 0.60
CA THR A 378 1.51 30.06 -0.81
C THR A 378 0.42 29.43 -1.68
N VAL A 379 -0.27 28.40 -1.19
CA VAL A 379 -1.39 27.79 -1.91
C VAL A 379 -2.54 28.78 -2.08
N LEU A 380 -2.91 29.49 -1.00
CA LEU A 380 -4.03 30.44 -1.03
C LEU A 380 -3.70 31.75 -1.76
N GLY A 381 -2.42 32.10 -1.87
CA GLY A 381 -1.95 33.27 -2.62
C GLY A 381 -1.84 33.04 -4.13
N PHE A 382 -2.03 31.83 -4.61
CA PHE A 382 -1.99 31.52 -6.04
C PHE A 382 -3.29 31.93 -6.74
N ASN A 383 -3.21 32.90 -7.66
CA ASN A 383 -4.33 33.48 -8.43
C ASN A 383 -4.30 33.08 -9.92
N GLY A 384 -3.83 31.86 -10.23
CA GLY A 384 -3.64 31.39 -11.60
C GLY A 384 -4.75 30.51 -12.15
#